data_2a72b865591b01ca1ac6255c13ddd155
#
_entry.id   2a72b865591b01ca1ac6255c13ddd155
#
_cell.length_a   1.000
_cell.length_b   1.000
_cell.length_c   1.000
_cell.angle_alpha   90.00
_cell.angle_beta   90.00
_cell.angle_gamma   90.00
#
_symmetry.space_group_name_H-M   'P 1'
#
loop_
_entity.id
_entity.type
_entity.pdbx_description
1 polymer ?
#
loop_
_entity_poly.entity_id
_entity_poly.type
_entity_poly.pdbx_seq_one_letter_code
_entity_poly.pdbx_strand_id
1 'polypeptide(L)'
;MIRVVLDTNTLISALLFSGTASRLVPLWQSRRITVLVSKEILQEYLRVLAYPKFQLGDHEIRALVEEELLPFAETIRVRRRLAVVRRDPEDDKFLECAVAGRAEYLVTGDRNLRELGSYRGITILTVGEFLERMNL
;
A
#
# COMPACT_ATOMS: atom_id res chain seq x y z
N MET A 1 14.36 5.65 -7.94
CA MET A 1 12.98 5.85 -7.47
C MET A 1 12.65 4.80 -6.43
N ILE A 2 12.10 5.20 -5.32
CA ILE A 2 11.82 4.29 -4.19
C ILE A 2 10.53 3.52 -4.45
N ARG A 3 10.60 2.21 -4.35
CA ARG A 3 9.50 1.30 -4.66
C ARG A 3 8.86 0.83 -3.36
N VAL A 4 7.56 1.07 -3.20
CA VAL A 4 6.85 0.77 -1.94
C VAL A 4 5.54 0.03 -2.18
N VAL A 5 5.17 -0.82 -1.23
CA VAL A 5 3.84 -1.39 -1.14
C VAL A 5 3.14 -0.75 0.05
N LEU A 6 1.88 -0.38 -0.11
CA LEU A 6 1.06 0.17 0.96
C LEU A 6 -0.01 -0.84 1.33
N ASP A 7 -0.16 -1.12 2.62
CA ASP A 7 -1.29 -1.95 3.04
C ASP A 7 -2.61 -1.19 2.84
N THR A 8 -3.73 -1.88 2.94
CA THR A 8 -5.02 -1.30 2.61
C THR A 8 -5.36 -0.10 3.49
N ASN A 9 -5.18 -0.23 4.80
CA ASN A 9 -5.52 0.87 5.71
C ASN A 9 -4.65 2.10 5.47
N THR A 10 -3.38 1.92 5.16
CA THR A 10 -2.48 3.03 4.84
C THR A 10 -2.94 3.74 3.57
N LEU A 11 -3.29 3.00 2.52
CA LEU A 11 -3.78 3.60 1.28
C LEU A 11 -5.09 4.36 1.51
N ILE A 12 -6.04 3.73 2.20
CA ILE A 12 -7.33 4.37 2.48
C ILE A 12 -7.13 5.66 3.25
N SER A 13 -6.29 5.64 4.28
CA SER A 13 -5.98 6.83 5.07
C SER A 13 -5.34 7.92 4.22
N ALA A 14 -4.46 7.54 3.31
CA ALA A 14 -3.80 8.49 2.41
C ALA A 14 -4.79 9.19 1.49
N LEU A 15 -5.75 8.44 0.93
CA LEU A 15 -6.71 8.97 -0.04
C LEU A 15 -7.87 9.74 0.60
N LEU A 16 -8.34 9.31 1.77
CA LEU A 16 -9.59 9.82 2.32
C LEU A 16 -9.44 10.79 3.48
N PHE A 17 -8.31 10.80 4.16
CA PHE A 17 -8.15 11.59 5.38
C PHE A 17 -6.94 12.53 5.28
N SER A 18 -6.97 13.59 6.08
CA SER A 18 -5.94 14.63 6.05
C SER A 18 -4.81 14.41 7.06
N GLY A 19 -4.64 13.18 7.56
CA GLY A 19 -3.59 12.87 8.54
C GLY A 19 -2.22 12.64 7.91
N THR A 20 -1.32 12.02 8.68
CA THR A 20 0.05 11.76 8.27
C THR A 20 0.14 10.98 6.96
N ALA A 21 -0.74 9.99 6.77
CA ALA A 21 -0.72 9.16 5.56
C ALA A 21 -1.00 9.97 4.30
N SER A 22 -1.76 11.06 4.38
CA SER A 22 -2.05 11.90 3.21
C SER A 22 -0.79 12.52 2.60
N ARG A 23 0.29 12.60 3.36
CA ARG A 23 1.57 13.09 2.87
C ARG A 23 2.24 12.16 1.86
N LEU A 24 1.77 10.92 1.76
CA LEU A 24 2.25 9.98 0.74
C LEU A 24 1.78 10.35 -0.66
N VAL A 25 0.58 10.95 -0.78
CA VAL A 25 -0.01 11.24 -2.08
C VAL A 25 0.87 12.14 -2.95
N PRO A 26 1.35 13.31 -2.46
CA PRO A 26 2.26 14.13 -3.25
C PRO A 26 3.54 13.39 -3.65
N LEU A 27 4.01 12.46 -2.81
CA LEU A 27 5.22 11.71 -3.10
C LEU A 27 5.05 10.79 -4.31
N TRP A 28 3.92 10.08 -4.39
CA TRP A 28 3.73 9.21 -5.55
C TRP A 28 3.30 9.99 -6.79
N GLN A 29 2.54 11.07 -6.63
CA GLN A 29 2.12 11.88 -7.78
C GLN A 29 3.29 12.66 -8.40
N SER A 30 4.28 13.02 -7.62
CA SER A 30 5.52 13.64 -8.12
C SER A 30 6.58 12.62 -8.53
N ARG A 31 6.26 11.33 -8.42
CA ARG A 31 7.13 10.21 -8.78
C ARG A 31 8.40 10.11 -7.93
N ARG A 32 8.38 10.65 -6.73
CA ARG A 32 9.47 10.46 -5.77
C ARG A 32 9.44 9.04 -5.20
N ILE A 33 8.26 8.46 -5.11
CA ILE A 33 8.08 7.05 -4.80
C ILE A 33 7.19 6.42 -5.86
N THR A 34 7.33 5.10 -6.05
CA THR A 34 6.45 4.33 -6.91
C THR A 34 5.66 3.36 -6.05
N VAL A 35 4.35 3.49 -6.06
CA VAL A 35 3.46 2.55 -5.35
C VAL A 35 3.26 1.33 -6.23
N LEU A 36 3.53 0.15 -5.65
CA LEU A 36 3.33 -1.13 -6.34
C LEU A 36 1.99 -1.71 -5.95
N VAL A 37 1.24 -2.21 -6.92
CA VAL A 37 -0.04 -2.86 -6.69
C VAL A 37 -0.10 -4.17 -7.45
N SER A 38 -0.68 -5.20 -6.83
CA SER A 38 -1.04 -6.43 -7.51
C SER A 38 -2.54 -6.46 -7.71
N LYS A 39 -3.02 -7.44 -8.49
CA LYS A 39 -4.45 -7.63 -8.69
C LYS A 39 -5.19 -7.82 -7.36
N GLU A 40 -4.63 -8.67 -6.48
CA GLU A 40 -5.25 -8.97 -5.19
C GLU A 40 -5.29 -7.75 -4.28
N ILE A 41 -4.21 -6.97 -4.28
CA ILE A 41 -4.16 -5.74 -3.48
C ILE A 41 -5.18 -4.73 -4.00
N LEU A 42 -5.24 -4.54 -5.31
CA LEU A 42 -6.18 -3.60 -5.91
C LEU A 42 -7.62 -3.99 -5.63
N GLN A 43 -7.93 -5.28 -5.71
CA GLN A 43 -9.26 -5.78 -5.38
C GLN A 43 -9.62 -5.47 -3.92
N GLU A 44 -8.68 -5.61 -3.01
CA GLU A 44 -8.94 -5.27 -1.61
C GLU A 44 -9.11 -3.77 -1.40
N TYR A 45 -8.31 -2.94 -2.05
CA TYR A 45 -8.49 -1.49 -1.99
C TYR A 45 -9.91 -1.10 -2.42
N LEU A 46 -10.36 -1.62 -3.55
CA LEU A 46 -11.70 -1.32 -4.08
C LEU A 46 -12.79 -1.82 -3.14
N ARG A 47 -12.63 -3.03 -2.59
CA ARG A 47 -13.61 -3.59 -1.66
C ARG A 47 -13.75 -2.75 -0.40
N VAL A 48 -12.63 -2.34 0.19
CA VAL A 48 -12.64 -1.58 1.43
C VAL A 48 -13.13 -0.15 1.20
N LEU A 49 -12.79 0.47 0.08
CA LEU A 49 -13.31 1.79 -0.27
C LEU A 49 -14.85 1.78 -0.40
N ALA A 50 -15.42 0.63 -0.75
CA ALA A 50 -16.87 0.48 -0.89
C ALA A 50 -17.59 0.24 0.45
N TYR A 51 -16.88 0.17 1.56
CA TYR A 51 -17.51 -0.01 2.86
C TYR A 51 -18.44 1.17 3.16
N PRO A 52 -19.66 0.90 3.69
CA PRO A 52 -20.66 1.94 3.95
C PRO A 52 -20.17 3.09 4.82
N LYS A 53 -19.25 2.83 5.73
CA LYS A 53 -18.74 3.87 6.63
C LYS A 53 -18.03 5.02 5.90
N PHE A 54 -17.55 4.79 4.69
CA PHE A 54 -16.88 5.84 3.92
C PHE A 54 -17.85 6.64 3.06
N GLN A 55 -19.07 6.17 2.87
CA GLN A 55 -20.14 6.86 2.15
C GLN A 55 -19.72 7.31 0.74
N LEU A 56 -18.95 6.47 0.06
CA LEU A 56 -18.50 6.73 -1.31
C LEU A 56 -19.38 6.00 -2.32
N GLY A 57 -19.76 6.68 -3.40
CA GLY A 57 -20.41 6.03 -4.52
C GLY A 57 -19.41 5.40 -5.47
N ASP A 58 -19.89 4.55 -6.38
CA ASP A 58 -19.03 3.88 -7.35
C ASP A 58 -18.21 4.86 -8.18
N HIS A 59 -18.80 5.99 -8.55
CA HIS A 59 -18.13 7.02 -9.33
C HIS A 59 -16.96 7.65 -8.56
N GLU A 60 -17.18 7.93 -7.29
CA GLU A 60 -16.14 8.50 -6.43
C GLU A 60 -15.00 7.53 -6.20
N ILE A 61 -15.31 6.26 -5.97
CA ILE A 61 -14.29 5.21 -5.79
C ILE A 61 -13.44 5.09 -7.06
N ARG A 62 -14.10 5.07 -8.21
CA ARG A 62 -13.42 4.97 -9.49
C ARG A 62 -12.49 6.16 -9.71
N ALA A 63 -12.94 7.37 -9.40
CA ALA A 63 -12.12 8.56 -9.56
C ALA A 63 -10.88 8.51 -8.65
N LEU A 64 -11.04 8.08 -7.38
CA LEU A 64 -9.92 7.96 -6.47
C LEU A 64 -8.87 6.98 -7.00
N VAL A 65 -9.29 5.84 -7.48
CA VAL A 65 -8.36 4.79 -7.93
C VAL A 65 -7.79 5.11 -9.30
N GLU A 66 -8.63 5.47 -10.26
CA GLU A 66 -8.20 5.66 -11.65
C GLU A 66 -7.48 6.98 -11.90
N GLU A 67 -7.77 8.01 -11.12
CA GLU A 67 -7.17 9.33 -11.32
C GLU A 67 -6.08 9.65 -10.31
N GLU A 68 -6.24 9.25 -9.05
CA GLU A 68 -5.33 9.62 -7.97
C GLU A 68 -4.23 8.59 -7.73
N LEU A 69 -4.44 7.33 -8.06
CA LEU A 69 -3.50 6.26 -7.75
C LEU A 69 -2.91 5.59 -9.00
N LEU A 70 -3.74 4.96 -9.82
CA LEU A 70 -3.25 4.09 -10.90
C LEU A 70 -2.32 4.75 -11.91
N PRO A 71 -2.50 6.02 -12.28
CA PRO A 71 -1.57 6.66 -13.23
C PRO A 71 -0.14 6.73 -12.70
N PHE A 72 0.03 6.64 -11.39
CA PHE A 72 1.33 6.77 -10.71
C PHE A 72 1.82 5.46 -10.11
N ALA A 73 1.04 4.39 -10.23
CA ALA A 73 1.36 3.09 -9.67
C ALA A 73 1.96 2.17 -10.73
N GLU A 74 2.71 1.18 -10.27
CA GLU A 74 3.18 0.10 -11.13
C GLU A 74 2.43 -1.17 -10.77
N THR A 75 1.82 -1.82 -11.77
CA THR A 75 1.10 -3.08 -11.57
C THR A 75 2.09 -4.24 -11.58
N ILE A 76 2.07 -5.03 -10.52
CA ILE A 76 2.99 -6.15 -10.33
C ILE A 76 2.23 -7.46 -10.53
N ARG A 77 2.79 -8.35 -11.33
CA ARG A 77 2.24 -9.69 -11.52
C ARG A 77 2.85 -10.62 -10.49
N VAL A 78 2.02 -11.12 -9.58
CA VAL A 78 2.45 -12.05 -8.54
C VAL A 78 2.32 -13.48 -9.08
N ARG A 79 3.43 -14.22 -9.08
CA ARG A 79 3.47 -15.59 -9.60
C ARG A 79 3.64 -16.63 -8.51
N ARG A 80 4.15 -16.22 -7.34
CA ARG A 80 4.39 -17.11 -6.21
C ARG A 80 3.55 -16.70 -5.03
N ARG A 81 2.92 -17.68 -4.39
CA ARG A 81 2.25 -17.48 -3.12
C ARG A 81 3.24 -17.68 -1.98
N LEU A 82 3.07 -16.89 -0.92
CA LEU A 82 3.89 -16.95 0.27
C LEU A 82 3.00 -17.26 1.47
N ALA A 83 3.54 -17.92 2.47
CA ALA A 83 2.82 -18.22 3.71
C ALA A 83 3.68 -17.73 4.87
N VAL A 84 3.68 -16.40 5.07
CA VAL A 84 4.58 -15.71 6.00
C VAL A 84 3.85 -15.23 7.24
N VAL A 85 2.69 -14.58 7.08
CA VAL A 85 1.94 -14.03 8.20
C VAL A 85 0.97 -15.09 8.71
N ARG A 86 1.38 -15.82 9.75
CA ARG A 86 0.60 -16.95 10.24
C ARG A 86 -0.74 -16.57 10.87
N ARG A 87 -0.80 -15.40 11.51
CA ARG A 87 -2.01 -14.94 12.19
C ARG A 87 -3.03 -14.32 11.25
N ASP A 88 -2.57 -13.83 10.11
CA ASP A 88 -3.44 -13.22 9.12
C ASP A 88 -2.89 -13.49 7.73
N PRO A 89 -3.25 -14.66 7.14
CA PRO A 89 -2.81 -15.00 5.79
C PRO A 89 -3.24 -14.01 4.71
N GLU A 90 -4.29 -13.23 4.98
CA GLU A 90 -4.73 -12.18 4.06
C GLU A 90 -3.67 -11.11 3.85
N ASP A 91 -2.77 -10.90 4.82
CA ASP A 91 -1.69 -9.93 4.70
C ASP A 91 -0.55 -10.40 3.81
N ASP A 92 -0.48 -11.69 3.49
CA ASP A 92 0.57 -12.22 2.64
C ASP A 92 0.59 -11.61 1.25
N LYS A 93 -0.56 -11.14 0.75
CA LYS A 93 -0.64 -10.48 -0.56
C LYS A 93 0.28 -9.27 -0.67
N PHE A 94 0.47 -8.53 0.42
CA PHE A 94 1.34 -7.36 0.43
C PHE A 94 2.81 -7.77 0.31
N LEU A 95 3.20 -8.81 1.03
CA LEU A 95 4.56 -9.36 0.94
C LEU A 95 4.82 -10.01 -0.42
N GLU A 96 3.84 -10.72 -0.96
CA GLU A 96 3.94 -11.31 -2.29
C GLU A 96 4.21 -10.25 -3.36
N CYS A 97 3.46 -9.15 -3.29
CA CYS A 97 3.66 -8.03 -4.22
C CYS A 97 5.02 -7.37 -4.02
N ALA A 98 5.41 -7.17 -2.77
CA ALA A 98 6.69 -6.54 -2.45
C ALA A 98 7.87 -7.37 -2.96
N VAL A 99 7.81 -8.68 -2.80
CA VAL A 99 8.87 -9.57 -3.30
C VAL A 99 8.88 -9.56 -4.83
N ALA A 100 7.73 -9.76 -5.46
CA ALA A 100 7.65 -9.83 -6.92
C ALA A 100 8.04 -8.51 -7.58
N GLY A 101 7.70 -7.39 -6.96
CA GLY A 101 7.98 -6.07 -7.50
C GLY A 101 9.30 -5.47 -7.03
N ARG A 102 10.07 -6.20 -6.23
CA ARG A 102 11.35 -5.72 -5.68
C ARG A 102 11.17 -4.40 -4.91
N ALA A 103 10.19 -4.36 -4.03
CA ALA A 103 9.96 -3.21 -3.17
C ALA A 103 11.09 -3.04 -2.17
N GLU A 104 11.39 -1.79 -1.83
CA GLU A 104 12.30 -1.49 -0.73
C GLU A 104 11.56 -1.46 0.60
N TYR A 105 10.31 -1.03 0.57
CA TYR A 105 9.50 -0.85 1.76
C TYR A 105 8.09 -1.39 1.62
N LEU A 106 7.57 -1.91 2.73
CA LEU A 106 6.15 -2.15 2.93
C LEU A 106 5.70 -1.22 4.06
N VAL A 107 4.84 -0.27 3.73
CA VAL A 107 4.37 0.75 4.68
C VAL A 107 3.04 0.29 5.24
N THR A 108 2.99 0.05 6.56
CA THR A 108 1.84 -0.53 7.22
C THR A 108 1.74 -0.12 8.68
N GLY A 109 0.51 -0.02 9.18
CA GLY A 109 0.27 0.09 10.62
C GLY A 109 -0.13 -1.25 11.24
N ASP A 110 -0.25 -2.31 10.44
CA ASP A 110 -0.69 -3.61 10.93
C ASP A 110 0.38 -4.25 11.82
N ARG A 111 -0.04 -4.66 13.01
CA ARG A 111 0.85 -5.22 14.01
C ARG A 111 1.52 -6.52 13.54
N ASN A 112 0.76 -7.40 12.90
CA ASN A 112 1.29 -8.69 12.45
C ASN A 112 2.40 -8.53 11.41
N LEU A 113 2.25 -7.59 10.50
CA LEU A 113 3.28 -7.27 9.52
C LEU A 113 4.46 -6.57 10.18
N ARG A 114 4.20 -5.61 11.06
CA ARG A 114 5.26 -4.87 11.74
C ARG A 114 6.14 -5.74 12.61
N GLU A 115 5.59 -6.80 13.19
CA GLU A 115 6.35 -7.75 14.00
C GLU A 115 7.45 -8.47 13.20
N LEU A 116 7.28 -8.58 11.88
CA LEU A 116 8.33 -9.15 11.03
C LEU A 116 9.56 -8.23 10.92
N GLY A 117 9.36 -6.92 11.01
CA GLY A 117 10.42 -5.91 10.88
C GLY A 117 11.01 -5.81 9.48
N SER A 118 11.41 -6.95 8.91
CA SER A 118 11.88 -7.02 7.53
C SER A 118 11.64 -8.41 6.97
N TYR A 119 11.61 -8.51 5.65
CA TYR A 119 11.44 -9.77 4.97
C TYR A 119 12.14 -9.72 3.62
N ARG A 120 13.12 -10.58 3.40
CA ARG A 120 13.88 -10.66 2.14
C ARG A 120 14.37 -9.31 1.63
N GLY A 121 14.92 -8.49 2.55
CA GLY A 121 15.43 -7.16 2.20
C GLY A 121 14.39 -6.07 2.14
N ILE A 122 13.11 -6.39 2.32
CA ILE A 122 12.03 -5.41 2.37
C ILE A 122 11.88 -4.93 3.81
N THR A 123 12.02 -3.63 4.03
CA THR A 123 11.83 -3.06 5.36
C THR A 123 10.36 -2.77 5.59
N ILE A 124 9.82 -3.25 6.71
CA ILE A 124 8.42 -3.08 7.07
C ILE A 124 8.32 -2.01 8.15
N LEU A 125 7.60 -0.93 7.87
CA LEU A 125 7.59 0.23 8.78
C LEU A 125 6.28 1.01 8.66
N THR A 126 6.07 1.91 9.62
CA THR A 126 4.89 2.78 9.63
C THR A 126 5.08 3.95 8.68
N VAL A 127 3.99 4.67 8.40
CA VAL A 127 4.05 5.89 7.59
C VAL A 127 5.02 6.91 8.22
N GLY A 128 4.91 7.12 9.54
CA GLY A 128 5.80 8.07 10.23
C GLY A 128 7.25 7.72 10.07
N GLU A 129 7.59 6.45 10.28
CA GLU A 129 8.96 5.97 10.12
C GLU A 129 9.44 6.10 8.66
N PHE A 130 8.56 5.83 7.72
CA PHE A 130 8.88 5.96 6.30
C PHE A 130 9.18 7.42 5.93
N LEU A 131 8.33 8.35 6.38
CA LEU A 131 8.54 9.77 6.09
C LEU A 131 9.83 10.29 6.71
N GLU A 132 10.18 9.83 7.91
CA GLU A 132 11.45 10.18 8.53
C GLU A 132 12.64 9.73 7.66
N ARG A 133 12.59 8.50 7.16
CA ARG A 133 13.64 7.98 6.28
C ARG A 133 13.78 8.77 5.00
N MET A 134 12.67 9.30 4.50
CA MET A 134 12.65 10.13 3.29
C MET A 134 13.09 11.57 3.56
N ASN A 135 13.31 11.94 4.81
CA ASN A 135 13.63 13.32 5.22
C ASN A 135 12.51 14.31 4.85
N LEU A 136 11.28 13.91 5.16
CA LEU A 136 10.13 14.74 4.82
C LEU A 136 9.33 15.16 6.04
#